data_04b437b82084c7fc79ede45018e3f5a2
#
_entry.id   04b437b82084c7fc79ede45018e3f5a2
#
_cell.length_a   1.000
_cell.length_b   1.000
_cell.length_c   1.000
_cell.angle_alpha   90.00
_cell.angle_beta   90.00
_cell.angle_gamma   90.00
#
_symmetry.space_group_name_H-M   'P 1'
#
loop_
_entity.id
_entity.type
_entity.pdbx_description
1 polymer ?
#
loop_
_entity_poly.entity_id
_entity_poly.type
_entity_poly.pdbx_seq_one_letter_code
_entity_poly.pdbx_strand_id
1 'polypeptide(L)'
;SVFQEGTSNAFDYNYWALPITNNISANQFGAVIFQPKTPTRSKSALVTNDLEGRANPLKISSRWIYKYSGSEYTDWQHVGVNFDVAPGEGFTMKGVNGSDHTIINGVENNPGNKQRYDFRGLPNDGEIKVPIKNEKSVLVGNPYPSALHLQSFLFENPASTGIAYFWDSRD
;
A
#
# COMPACT_ATOMS: atom_id res chain seq x y z
N SER A 1 11.45 -2.22 9.36
CA SER A 1 11.25 -1.45 8.10
C SER A 1 11.16 -2.39 6.92
N VAL A 2 10.19 -2.16 6.06
CA VAL A 2 10.05 -2.81 4.75
C VAL A 2 9.99 -1.71 3.71
N PHE A 3 10.98 -1.66 2.81
CA PHE A 3 10.99 -0.71 1.71
C PHE A 3 10.20 -1.27 0.53
N GLN A 4 9.29 -0.47 -0.01
CA GLN A 4 8.54 -0.79 -1.22
C GLN A 4 8.55 0.41 -2.17
N GLU A 5 8.46 0.14 -3.46
CA GLU A 5 8.47 1.16 -4.51
C GLU A 5 7.15 1.14 -5.28
N GLY A 6 6.64 2.31 -5.59
CA GLY A 6 5.51 2.54 -6.47
C GLY A 6 5.83 3.58 -7.52
N THR A 7 4.88 3.90 -8.39
CA THR A 7 5.04 5.00 -9.35
C THR A 7 5.19 6.34 -8.62
N SER A 8 5.85 7.29 -9.25
CA SER A 8 6.08 8.62 -8.69
C SER A 8 5.20 9.69 -9.33
N ASN A 9 4.06 9.34 -9.92
CA ASN A 9 3.17 10.38 -10.42
C ASN A 9 1.86 10.41 -9.63
N ALA A 10 1.24 11.59 -9.56
CA ALA A 10 0.01 11.80 -8.80
C ALA A 10 -1.25 11.34 -9.55
N PHE A 11 -1.11 10.77 -10.75
CA PHE A 11 -2.23 10.32 -11.57
C PHE A 11 -2.44 8.82 -11.50
N ASP A 12 -1.37 8.04 -11.41
CA ASP A 12 -1.42 6.58 -11.41
C ASP A 12 -1.72 6.02 -10.03
N TYR A 13 -2.63 5.05 -9.99
CA TYR A 13 -2.88 4.25 -8.81
C TYR A 13 -1.84 3.14 -8.68
N ASN A 14 -1.39 2.94 -7.45
CA ASN A 14 -0.68 1.76 -7.02
C ASN A 14 -1.56 0.98 -6.07
N TYR A 15 -1.45 -0.35 -6.13
CA TYR A 15 -2.14 -1.26 -5.24
C TYR A 15 -1.19 -1.80 -4.19
N TRP A 16 -1.59 -1.71 -2.94
CA TRP A 16 -0.75 -1.96 -1.78
C TRP A 16 -1.40 -2.92 -0.82
N ALA A 17 -0.58 -3.57 0.00
CA ALA A 17 -0.98 -4.19 1.26
C ALA A 17 0.05 -3.84 2.33
N LEU A 18 -0.33 -3.98 3.58
CA LEU A 18 0.57 -3.73 4.70
C LEU A 18 1.44 -4.96 4.96
N PRO A 19 2.77 -4.87 4.76
CA PRO A 19 3.69 -5.97 5.09
C PRO A 19 4.03 -6.01 6.59
N ILE A 20 3.41 -5.14 7.37
CA ILE A 20 3.68 -4.92 8.79
C ILE A 20 2.37 -4.72 9.56
N THR A 21 2.40 -5.04 10.84
CA THR A 21 1.37 -4.66 11.80
C THR A 21 1.91 -3.57 12.72
N ASN A 22 1.08 -2.58 13.04
CA ASN A 22 1.40 -1.57 14.02
C ASN A 22 0.52 -1.76 15.26
N ASN A 23 1.12 -2.02 16.41
CA ASN A 23 0.44 -2.18 17.70
C ASN A 23 0.07 -0.84 18.35
N ILE A 24 0.40 0.27 17.71
CA ILE A 24 -0.01 1.60 18.17
C ILE A 24 -1.45 1.78 17.71
N SER A 25 -2.33 2.07 18.63
CA SER A 25 -3.80 2.04 18.59
C SER A 25 -4.49 2.96 17.57
N ALA A 26 -3.87 3.29 16.49
CA ALA A 26 -4.48 3.83 15.29
C ALA A 26 -3.60 3.43 14.12
N ASN A 27 -4.13 2.66 13.20
CA ASN A 27 -3.56 2.46 11.87
C ASN A 27 -3.62 3.80 11.09
N GLN A 28 -3.17 4.90 11.71
CA GLN A 28 -3.09 6.17 11.02
C GLN A 28 -2.01 6.08 9.95
N PHE A 29 -2.32 6.55 8.78
CA PHE A 29 -1.45 6.48 7.60
C PHE A 29 0.00 6.91 7.90
N GLY A 30 0.19 8.06 8.56
CA GLY A 30 1.50 8.57 8.94
C GLY A 30 2.22 7.77 10.05
N ALA A 31 1.52 6.83 10.70
CA ALA A 31 2.12 5.90 11.66
C ALA A 31 2.61 4.58 11.01
N VAL A 32 2.31 4.39 9.72
CA VAL A 32 2.62 3.16 8.98
C VAL A 32 3.59 3.43 7.83
N ILE A 33 3.38 4.53 7.09
CA ILE A 33 4.17 4.89 5.91
C ILE A 33 5.07 6.09 6.21
N PHE A 34 6.35 5.93 5.87
CA PHE A 34 7.39 6.88 6.18
C PHE A 34 8.22 7.21 4.95
N GLN A 35 8.79 8.41 4.94
CA GLN A 35 9.82 8.84 4.01
C GLN A 35 11.17 8.35 4.50
N PRO A 36 11.89 7.51 3.75
CA PRO A 36 13.24 7.10 4.13
C PRO A 36 14.19 8.30 4.19
N LYS A 37 15.08 8.36 5.20
CA LYS A 37 16.07 9.43 5.37
C LYS A 37 17.50 8.91 5.47
N THR A 38 17.68 7.79 6.14
CA THR A 38 18.94 7.05 6.25
C THR A 38 18.64 5.56 6.26
N PRO A 39 19.62 4.66 6.21
CA PRO A 39 19.38 3.21 6.32
C PRO A 39 18.57 2.78 7.56
N THR A 40 18.63 3.58 8.63
CA THR A 40 17.99 3.25 9.92
C THR A 40 16.95 4.27 10.38
N ARG A 41 16.78 5.39 9.66
CA ARG A 41 15.88 6.48 10.06
C ARG A 41 14.92 6.83 8.92
N SER A 42 13.67 7.06 9.27
CA SER A 42 12.64 7.57 8.38
C SER A 42 11.80 8.61 9.09
N LYS A 43 11.14 9.46 8.32
CA LYS A 43 10.22 10.49 8.82
C LYS A 43 8.80 10.09 8.41
N SER A 44 7.83 10.18 9.31
CA SER A 44 6.41 9.95 8.99
C SER A 44 6.00 10.72 7.73
N ALA A 45 5.34 10.04 6.82
CA ALA A 45 4.72 10.70 5.68
C ALA A 45 3.64 11.65 6.17
N LEU A 46 3.58 12.83 5.57
CA LEU A 46 2.49 13.76 5.81
C LEU A 46 1.27 13.34 5.00
N VAL A 47 0.09 13.70 5.48
CA VAL A 47 -1.17 13.45 4.78
C VAL A 47 -1.78 14.78 4.37
N THR A 48 -2.35 14.86 3.18
CA THR A 48 -3.04 16.03 2.66
C THR A 48 -4.39 15.65 2.03
N ASN A 49 -5.31 16.59 2.01
CA ASN A 49 -6.54 16.49 1.23
C ASN A 49 -6.43 17.14 -0.16
N ASP A 50 -5.24 17.61 -0.54
CA ASP A 50 -4.98 18.10 -1.90
C ASP A 50 -5.15 16.95 -2.91
N LEU A 51 -5.37 17.29 -4.17
CA LEU A 51 -5.48 16.29 -5.23
C LEU A 51 -4.17 15.52 -5.44
N GLU A 52 -3.04 16.16 -5.18
CA GLU A 52 -1.72 15.61 -5.47
C GLU A 52 -0.87 15.49 -4.20
N GLY A 53 -0.14 14.38 -4.12
CA GLY A 53 0.94 14.21 -3.15
C GLY A 53 2.24 14.85 -3.62
N ARG A 54 3.28 14.83 -2.76
CA ARG A 54 4.61 15.39 -3.03
C ARG A 54 5.70 14.45 -2.51
N ALA A 55 6.79 14.33 -3.27
CA ALA A 55 7.90 13.44 -2.92
C ALA A 55 8.74 13.96 -1.74
N ASN A 56 9.01 15.28 -1.67
CA ASN A 56 9.86 15.83 -0.63
C ASN A 56 9.35 17.20 -0.14
N PRO A 57 8.95 17.35 1.13
CA PRO A 57 8.71 16.25 2.09
C PRO A 57 7.62 15.34 1.59
N LEU A 58 7.75 14.04 1.89
CA LEU A 58 6.75 13.06 1.45
C LEU A 58 5.37 13.41 2.02
N LYS A 59 4.46 13.69 1.12
CA LYS A 59 3.07 14.05 1.41
C LYS A 59 2.15 13.24 0.50
N ILE A 60 1.22 12.51 1.07
CA ILE A 60 0.32 11.61 0.36
C ILE A 60 -1.10 12.15 0.39
N SER A 61 -1.78 12.11 -0.74
CA SER A 61 -3.18 12.51 -0.83
C SER A 61 -4.09 11.42 -0.27
N SER A 62 -4.82 11.74 0.79
CA SER A 62 -5.81 10.85 1.38
C SER A 62 -7.05 10.63 0.51
N ARG A 63 -7.26 11.49 -0.50
CA ARG A 63 -8.41 11.38 -1.42
C ARG A 63 -8.42 10.08 -2.22
N TRP A 64 -7.27 9.46 -2.43
CA TRP A 64 -7.09 8.32 -3.33
C TRP A 64 -6.81 7.01 -2.60
N ILE A 65 -7.08 6.98 -1.29
CA ILE A 65 -6.91 5.78 -0.48
C ILE A 65 -8.26 5.08 -0.34
N TYR A 66 -8.39 3.96 -1.03
CA TYR A 66 -9.61 3.15 -1.07
C TYR A 66 -9.30 1.68 -0.83
N LYS A 67 -10.23 0.96 -0.26
CA LYS A 67 -10.28 -0.50 -0.25
C LYS A 67 -11.52 -0.99 -0.98
N TYR A 68 -11.52 -2.24 -1.42
CA TYR A 68 -12.62 -2.80 -2.19
C TYR A 68 -13.10 -4.12 -1.62
N SER A 69 -14.42 -4.22 -1.46
CA SER A 69 -15.10 -5.46 -1.10
C SER A 69 -16.52 -5.43 -1.64
N GLY A 70 -16.74 -6.04 -2.80
CA GLY A 70 -18.05 -5.98 -3.46
C GLY A 70 -18.09 -6.61 -4.84
N SER A 71 -19.07 -6.22 -5.65
CA SER A 71 -19.25 -6.66 -7.03
C SER A 71 -19.35 -5.49 -8.01
N GLU A 72 -19.64 -4.30 -7.50
CA GLU A 72 -19.92 -3.11 -8.30
C GLU A 72 -18.85 -2.05 -8.09
N TYR A 73 -18.71 -1.15 -9.06
CA TYR A 73 -17.77 -0.02 -8.93
C TYR A 73 -18.05 0.85 -7.69
N THR A 74 -19.28 0.98 -7.29
CA THR A 74 -19.71 1.73 -6.09
C THR A 74 -19.29 1.10 -4.76
N ASP A 75 -18.78 -0.14 -4.78
CA ASP A 75 -18.32 -0.85 -3.59
C ASP A 75 -16.90 -0.47 -3.15
N TRP A 76 -16.24 0.45 -3.86
CA TRP A 76 -15.02 1.08 -3.39
C TRP A 76 -15.29 1.93 -2.14
N GLN A 77 -14.55 1.67 -1.08
CA GLN A 77 -14.71 2.31 0.22
C GLN A 77 -13.55 3.26 0.48
N HIS A 78 -13.84 4.54 0.65
CA HIS A 78 -12.84 5.54 0.99
C HIS A 78 -12.31 5.30 2.40
N VAL A 79 -11.01 5.12 2.52
CA VAL A 79 -10.29 4.88 3.78
C VAL A 79 -9.78 6.21 4.34
N GLY A 80 -9.18 7.03 3.49
CA GLY A 80 -8.71 8.37 3.84
C GLY A 80 -7.65 8.37 4.94
N VAL A 81 -7.73 9.37 5.81
CA VAL A 81 -6.76 9.59 6.90
C VAL A 81 -6.87 8.58 8.04
N ASN A 82 -8.03 7.99 8.24
CA ASN A 82 -8.28 7.04 9.33
C ASN A 82 -7.59 5.69 9.08
N PHE A 83 -7.23 5.41 7.84
CA PHE A 83 -6.44 4.27 7.38
C PHE A 83 -6.80 2.96 8.09
N ASP A 84 -8.07 2.60 8.03
CA ASP A 84 -8.58 1.33 8.54
C ASP A 84 -8.34 0.22 7.50
N VAL A 85 -7.11 -0.27 7.45
CA VAL A 85 -6.67 -1.36 6.56
C VAL A 85 -5.96 -2.40 7.42
N ALA A 86 -6.50 -3.63 7.40
CA ALA A 86 -5.91 -4.75 8.12
C ALA A 86 -4.83 -5.45 7.26
N PRO A 87 -3.91 -6.22 7.87
CA PRO A 87 -3.00 -7.07 7.12
C PRO A 87 -3.75 -8.00 6.17
N GLY A 88 -3.28 -8.05 4.92
CA GLY A 88 -3.92 -8.83 3.85
C GLY A 88 -5.02 -8.10 3.09
N GLU A 89 -5.65 -7.08 3.69
CA GLU A 89 -6.51 -6.18 2.91
C GLU A 89 -5.65 -5.35 1.96
N GLY A 90 -6.06 -5.29 0.70
CA GLY A 90 -5.47 -4.39 -0.29
C GLY A 90 -6.07 -3.00 -0.22
N PHE A 91 -5.27 -2.00 -0.57
CA PHE A 91 -5.72 -0.62 -0.72
C PHE A 91 -5.07 0.05 -1.92
N THR A 92 -5.73 1.08 -2.43
CA THR A 92 -5.17 1.93 -3.48
C THR A 92 -4.50 3.15 -2.86
N MET A 93 -3.51 3.67 -3.56
CA MET A 93 -2.87 4.95 -3.24
C MET A 93 -2.25 5.48 -4.53
N LYS A 94 -2.50 6.74 -4.86
CA LYS A 94 -1.79 7.36 -5.98
C LYS A 94 -0.33 7.66 -5.60
N GLY A 95 0.52 7.70 -6.61
CA GLY A 95 1.88 8.17 -6.46
C GLY A 95 1.96 9.67 -6.10
N VAL A 96 3.14 10.25 -6.16
CA VAL A 96 3.42 11.61 -5.73
C VAL A 96 4.17 12.38 -6.81
N ASN A 97 4.00 13.69 -6.84
CA ASN A 97 4.73 14.58 -7.73
C ASN A 97 6.09 15.00 -7.17
N GLY A 98 6.99 15.35 -8.09
CA GLY A 98 8.34 15.82 -7.79
C GLY A 98 9.33 14.69 -7.55
N SER A 99 10.49 15.05 -7.01
CA SER A 99 11.60 14.12 -6.77
C SER A 99 12.10 14.21 -5.33
N ASP A 100 12.80 13.18 -4.90
CA ASP A 100 13.56 13.11 -3.64
C ASP A 100 14.87 12.38 -3.92
N HIS A 101 15.92 13.15 -4.18
CA HIS A 101 17.26 12.64 -4.55
C HIS A 101 18.06 12.09 -3.36
N THR A 102 17.41 11.82 -2.23
CA THR A 102 18.05 11.15 -1.09
C THR A 102 18.40 9.71 -1.48
N ILE A 103 19.69 9.37 -1.40
CA ILE A 103 20.20 8.02 -1.72
C ILE A 103 20.37 7.23 -0.43
N ILE A 104 19.78 6.03 -0.36
CA ILE A 104 19.86 5.13 0.78
C ILE A 104 20.21 3.73 0.29
N ASN A 105 21.34 3.19 0.75
CA ASN A 105 21.87 1.90 0.31
C ASN A 105 21.99 1.81 -1.23
N GLY A 106 22.46 2.89 -1.85
CA GLY A 106 22.64 2.96 -3.30
C GLY A 106 21.38 3.15 -4.12
N VAL A 107 20.20 3.31 -3.47
CA VAL A 107 18.92 3.52 -4.15
C VAL A 107 18.37 4.90 -3.80
N GLU A 108 18.00 5.64 -4.81
CA GLU A 108 17.37 6.96 -4.70
C GLU A 108 15.90 6.84 -4.33
N ASN A 109 15.42 7.69 -3.41
CA ASN A 109 14.04 7.64 -2.95
C ASN A 109 13.03 7.92 -4.06
N ASN A 110 13.29 8.94 -4.88
CA ASN A 110 12.44 9.28 -6.02
C ASN A 110 13.25 10.02 -7.10
N PRO A 111 13.71 9.31 -8.14
CA PRO A 111 14.41 9.94 -9.27
C PRO A 111 13.48 10.62 -10.28
N GLY A 112 12.15 10.62 -10.07
CA GLY A 112 11.14 11.21 -10.95
C GLY A 112 10.19 10.20 -11.62
N ASN A 113 10.44 8.90 -11.51
CA ASN A 113 9.62 7.86 -12.13
C ASN A 113 9.18 6.75 -11.17
N LYS A 114 9.66 6.78 -9.93
CA LYS A 114 9.27 5.86 -8.86
C LYS A 114 9.42 6.53 -7.50
N GLN A 115 8.60 6.12 -6.55
CA GLN A 115 8.67 6.58 -5.17
C GLN A 115 8.93 5.41 -4.24
N ARG A 116 9.95 5.53 -3.40
CA ARG A 116 10.26 4.58 -2.35
C ARG A 116 9.56 4.98 -1.05
N TYR A 117 8.84 4.04 -0.48
CA TYR A 117 8.18 4.17 0.82
C TYR A 117 8.85 3.23 1.83
N ASP A 118 8.87 3.63 3.10
CA ASP A 118 9.30 2.79 4.21
C ASP A 118 8.07 2.45 5.08
N PHE A 119 7.70 1.17 5.10
CA PHE A 119 6.66 0.67 5.99
C PHE A 119 7.29 0.24 7.31
N ARG A 120 6.84 0.83 8.43
CA ARG A 120 7.40 0.60 9.76
C ARG A 120 6.39 0.01 10.72
N GLY A 121 6.76 -1.12 11.30
CA GLY A 121 5.98 -1.87 12.27
C GLY A 121 6.64 -3.23 12.53
N LEU A 122 5.89 -4.12 13.14
CA LEU A 122 6.28 -5.53 13.26
C LEU A 122 6.02 -6.22 11.92
N PRO A 123 7.00 -6.92 11.34
CA PRO A 123 6.74 -7.73 10.15
C PRO A 123 5.63 -8.74 10.43
N ASN A 124 4.71 -8.86 9.48
CA ASN A 124 3.64 -9.85 9.61
C ASN A 124 4.21 -11.25 9.40
N ASP A 125 3.72 -12.19 10.21
CA ASP A 125 4.00 -13.62 10.15
C ASP A 125 2.75 -14.43 10.49
N GLY A 126 2.82 -15.76 10.35
CA GLY A 126 1.72 -16.66 10.66
C GLY A 126 0.56 -16.56 9.69
N GLU A 127 -0.59 -17.08 10.09
CA GLU A 127 -1.80 -17.11 9.27
C GLU A 127 -2.54 -15.77 9.32
N ILE A 128 -2.84 -15.20 8.15
CA ILE A 128 -3.63 -13.97 8.02
C ILE A 128 -4.87 -14.28 7.20
N LYS A 129 -6.05 -13.99 7.77
CA LYS A 129 -7.36 -14.26 7.17
C LYS A 129 -8.01 -12.97 6.71
N VAL A 130 -8.33 -12.89 5.42
CA VAL A 130 -9.15 -11.82 4.85
C VAL A 130 -10.55 -12.39 4.58
N PRO A 131 -11.60 -11.89 5.25
CA PRO A 131 -12.95 -12.39 5.05
C PRO A 131 -13.47 -11.97 3.67
N ILE A 132 -13.98 -12.93 2.91
CA ILE A 132 -14.67 -12.69 1.63
C ILE A 132 -16.15 -13.02 1.82
N LYS A 133 -17.03 -12.08 1.49
CA LYS A 133 -18.46 -12.32 1.47
C LYS A 133 -18.80 -13.18 0.25
N ASN A 134 -19.82 -14.03 0.40
CA ASN A 134 -20.26 -14.91 -0.68
C ASN A 134 -20.55 -14.14 -1.97
N GLU A 135 -20.07 -14.66 -3.11
CA GLU A 135 -20.22 -14.05 -4.44
C GLU A 135 -19.68 -12.61 -4.58
N LYS A 136 -18.76 -12.20 -3.71
CA LYS A 136 -18.12 -10.89 -3.76
C LYS A 136 -16.63 -11.02 -4.08
N SER A 137 -16.09 -9.98 -4.69
CA SER A 137 -14.66 -9.80 -4.86
C SER A 137 -14.09 -8.93 -3.73
N VAL A 138 -12.84 -9.14 -3.40
CA VAL A 138 -12.12 -8.33 -2.41
C VAL A 138 -10.73 -7.99 -2.95
N LEU A 139 -10.31 -6.76 -2.71
CA LEU A 139 -8.94 -6.38 -2.98
C LEU A 139 -8.05 -6.93 -1.86
N VAL A 140 -7.15 -7.81 -2.24
CA VAL A 140 -6.16 -8.41 -1.33
C VAL A 140 -4.75 -8.08 -1.80
N GLY A 141 -3.81 -8.14 -0.90
CA GLY A 141 -2.40 -8.01 -1.24
C GLY A 141 -1.53 -8.87 -0.32
N ASN A 142 -0.28 -9.05 -0.73
CA ASN A 142 0.67 -9.82 0.05
C ASN A 142 0.94 -9.13 1.41
N PRO A 143 0.53 -9.74 2.53
CA PRO A 143 0.72 -9.14 3.85
C PRO A 143 2.12 -9.39 4.44
N TYR A 144 2.98 -10.11 3.74
CA TYR A 144 4.29 -10.49 4.25
C TYR A 144 5.41 -9.66 3.62
N PRO A 145 6.54 -9.47 4.29
CA PRO A 145 7.70 -8.80 3.72
C PRO A 145 8.46 -9.65 2.68
N SER A 146 8.02 -10.88 2.45
CA SER A 146 8.55 -11.82 1.44
C SER A 146 7.63 -11.93 0.24
N ALA A 147 8.15 -12.39 -0.89
CA ALA A 147 7.33 -12.68 -2.07
C ALA A 147 6.32 -13.81 -1.79
N LEU A 148 5.14 -13.70 -2.41
CA LEU A 148 4.10 -14.71 -2.37
C LEU A 148 4.03 -15.44 -3.71
N HIS A 149 3.96 -16.78 -3.68
CA HIS A 149 3.76 -17.58 -4.88
C HIS A 149 2.26 -17.66 -5.18
N LEU A 150 1.79 -16.93 -6.19
CA LEU A 150 0.36 -16.76 -6.48
C LEU A 150 -0.36 -18.08 -6.74
N GLN A 151 0.23 -19.00 -7.50
CA GLN A 151 -0.40 -20.28 -7.82
C GLN A 151 -0.63 -21.13 -6.55
N SER A 152 0.36 -21.18 -5.65
CA SER A 152 0.22 -21.86 -4.36
C SER A 152 -0.85 -21.19 -3.49
N PHE A 153 -0.84 -19.86 -3.46
CA PHE A 153 -1.86 -19.10 -2.73
C PHE A 153 -3.28 -19.42 -3.21
N LEU A 154 -3.53 -19.43 -4.52
CA LEU A 154 -4.86 -19.76 -5.06
C LEU A 154 -5.25 -21.21 -4.78
N PHE A 155 -4.30 -22.15 -4.88
CA PHE A 155 -4.54 -23.55 -4.59
C PHE A 155 -4.89 -23.81 -3.11
N GLU A 156 -4.23 -23.12 -2.20
CA GLU A 156 -4.46 -23.25 -0.76
C GLU A 156 -5.72 -22.50 -0.26
N ASN A 157 -6.34 -21.70 -1.14
CA ASN A 157 -7.56 -20.95 -0.83
C ASN A 157 -8.74 -21.41 -1.70
N PRO A 158 -9.24 -22.63 -1.54
CA PRO A 158 -10.27 -23.23 -2.42
C PRO A 158 -11.65 -22.55 -2.29
N ALA A 159 -11.86 -21.71 -1.30
CA ALA A 159 -13.05 -20.87 -1.20
C ALA A 159 -13.09 -19.74 -2.24
N SER A 160 -11.96 -19.46 -2.89
CA SER A 160 -11.88 -18.51 -4.01
C SER A 160 -12.21 -19.23 -5.33
N THR A 161 -12.51 -18.45 -6.37
CA THR A 161 -12.71 -18.97 -7.74
C THR A 161 -11.43 -19.50 -8.38
N GLY A 162 -10.27 -19.35 -7.73
CA GLY A 162 -8.95 -19.66 -8.29
C GLY A 162 -8.48 -18.66 -9.35
N ILE A 163 -9.15 -17.52 -9.48
CA ILE A 163 -8.81 -16.47 -10.44
C ILE A 163 -8.34 -15.25 -9.68
N ALA A 164 -7.20 -14.69 -10.08
CA ALA A 164 -6.70 -13.40 -9.64
C ALA A 164 -6.73 -12.39 -10.79
N TYR A 165 -7.22 -11.19 -10.50
CA TYR A 165 -7.23 -10.07 -11.44
C TYR A 165 -6.14 -9.08 -11.02
N PHE A 166 -5.36 -8.63 -12.00
CA PHE A 166 -4.39 -7.58 -11.81
C PHE A 166 -4.86 -6.33 -12.56
N TRP A 167 -4.77 -5.20 -11.91
CA TRP A 167 -5.06 -3.92 -12.54
C TRP A 167 -3.76 -3.28 -13.02
N ASP A 168 -3.71 -2.82 -14.26
CA ASP A 168 -2.66 -1.94 -14.78
C ASP A 168 -3.30 -0.59 -15.16
N SER A 169 -2.82 0.50 -14.61
CA SER A 169 -3.34 1.86 -14.86
C SER A 169 -2.71 2.54 -16.08
N ARG A 170 -1.84 1.83 -16.81
CA ARG A 170 -1.07 2.39 -17.93
C ARG A 170 -1.63 2.06 -19.31
N ASP A 171 -2.74 1.32 -19.37
CA ASP A 171 -3.47 1.02 -20.62
C ASP A 171 -4.70 1.89 -20.79
#